data_c672c497d0cc284cee7b05f0dba0d84a
#
_entry.id   c672c497d0cc284cee7b05f0dba0d84a
#
_cell.length_a   1.000
_cell.length_b   1.000
_cell.length_c   1.000
_cell.angle_alpha   90.00
_cell.angle_beta   90.00
_cell.angle_gamma   90.00
#
_symmetry.space_group_name_H-M   'P 1'
#
loop_
_entity.id
_entity.type
_entity.pdbx_description
1 polymer ?
#
loop_
_entity_poly.entity_id
_entity_poly.type
_entity_poly.pdbx_seq_one_letter_code
_entity_poly.pdbx_strand_id
1 'polypeptide(L)'
;MTDIKELFHQVDAHKDDMMDTWKFLVNRDCGSANKAGVDAVGQDIKDFLEKVGFSVRFHTYETAGNMLVAEYGEANKPFVVLTGHMDTVFADGTAAARPFTVTDGKVTGPGVLDMKGGVTILLYAVKFLIEAGYDKYRLKIVLAGDEEVGHQNSHADVDYKKEVTGAVMGFNLETSFIDNSIVIQRKGAAQYLFTIDGVGAHAGNNPQDGRSAVEELAHKILDIQRETDWEEGTTVNAGVIGGGTVANAIPEHAWCKVDVRFSKQSGIERIDKDFQAIAKKQYVDHTVTYLKPLIRFGAMEQLPGTLPLFEKAQAVAKQYGFPEMKAIAVGGASDSTFLTMCGVPTLCALGVKGQFNHTEREWADQASLFERCKLLMTFLSEL
;
A
#
# COMPACT_ATOMS: atom_id res chain seq x y z
N MET A 1 -14.73 -8.62 -30.34
CA MET A 1 -13.38 -8.39 -29.78
C MET A 1 -13.08 -6.92 -29.95
N THR A 2 -12.76 -6.23 -28.88
CA THR A 2 -12.40 -4.81 -28.88
C THR A 2 -11.10 -4.62 -29.68
N ASP A 3 -11.06 -3.73 -30.67
CA ASP A 3 -9.83 -3.46 -31.42
C ASP A 3 -8.86 -2.65 -30.53
N ILE A 4 -7.76 -3.25 -30.14
CA ILE A 4 -6.73 -2.62 -29.29
C ILE A 4 -6.15 -1.34 -29.94
N LYS A 5 -6.04 -1.30 -31.29
CA LYS A 5 -5.55 -0.11 -31.98
C LYS A 5 -6.54 1.06 -31.84
N GLU A 6 -7.84 0.77 -31.89
CA GLU A 6 -8.86 1.78 -31.67
C GLU A 6 -8.81 2.30 -30.22
N LEU A 7 -8.62 1.42 -29.23
CA LEU A 7 -8.40 1.84 -27.84
C LEU A 7 -7.18 2.76 -27.69
N PHE A 8 -6.08 2.47 -28.40
CA PHE A 8 -4.91 3.35 -28.38
C PHE A 8 -5.20 4.71 -28.99
N HIS A 9 -6.00 4.74 -30.04
CA HIS A 9 -6.44 5.99 -30.67
C HIS A 9 -7.29 6.84 -29.72
N GLN A 10 -8.18 6.20 -28.93
CA GLN A 10 -8.97 6.90 -27.91
C GLN A 10 -8.06 7.58 -26.87
N VAL A 11 -7.03 6.89 -26.37
CA VAL A 11 -6.06 7.52 -25.46
C VAL A 11 -5.36 8.72 -26.11
N ASP A 12 -4.93 8.57 -27.37
CA ASP A 12 -4.21 9.64 -28.06
C ASP A 12 -5.10 10.86 -28.34
N ALA A 13 -6.40 10.64 -28.60
CA ALA A 13 -7.38 11.69 -28.84
C ALA A 13 -7.82 12.44 -27.56
N HIS A 14 -7.68 11.81 -26.37
CA HIS A 14 -8.15 12.37 -25.10
C HIS A 14 -6.99 12.71 -24.13
N LYS A 15 -5.78 12.94 -24.64
CA LYS A 15 -4.62 13.28 -23.79
C LYS A 15 -4.85 14.51 -22.93
N ASP A 16 -5.48 15.54 -23.49
CA ASP A 16 -5.75 16.77 -22.75
C ASP A 16 -6.78 16.53 -21.64
N ASP A 17 -7.85 15.78 -21.90
CA ASP A 17 -8.85 15.40 -20.90
C ASP A 17 -8.22 14.60 -19.75
N MET A 18 -7.32 13.67 -20.07
CA MET A 18 -6.57 12.87 -19.07
C MET A 18 -5.67 13.76 -18.21
N MET A 19 -4.96 14.70 -18.84
CA MET A 19 -4.11 15.68 -18.12
C MET A 19 -4.93 16.61 -17.23
N ASP A 20 -6.07 17.08 -17.70
CA ASP A 20 -6.98 17.94 -16.92
C ASP A 20 -7.56 17.18 -15.71
N THR A 21 -7.95 15.93 -15.88
CA THR A 21 -8.42 15.09 -14.78
C THR A 21 -7.31 14.84 -13.76
N TRP A 22 -6.10 14.52 -14.22
CA TRP A 22 -4.95 14.32 -13.32
C TRP A 22 -4.63 15.61 -12.54
N LYS A 23 -4.58 16.75 -13.22
CA LYS A 23 -4.41 18.07 -12.61
C LYS A 23 -5.49 18.39 -11.59
N PHE A 24 -6.75 18.08 -11.91
CA PHE A 24 -7.88 18.28 -11.01
C PHE A 24 -7.70 17.47 -9.72
N LEU A 25 -7.37 16.18 -9.82
CA LEU A 25 -7.14 15.33 -8.66
C LEU A 25 -5.91 15.76 -7.84
N VAL A 26 -4.80 16.13 -8.50
CA VAL A 26 -3.56 16.53 -7.81
C VAL A 26 -3.76 17.84 -7.02
N ASN A 27 -4.57 18.76 -7.54
CA ASN A 27 -4.86 20.03 -6.86
C ASN A 27 -5.93 19.93 -5.75
N ARG A 28 -6.35 18.72 -5.38
CA ARG A 28 -7.20 18.44 -4.20
C ARG A 28 -6.33 18.04 -3.02
N ASP A 29 -6.45 18.72 -1.88
CA ASP A 29 -5.89 18.23 -0.63
C ASP A 29 -6.71 17.04 -0.11
N CYS A 30 -6.08 15.88 -0.01
CA CYS A 30 -6.69 14.63 0.43
C CYS A 30 -5.68 13.78 1.24
N GLY A 31 -4.96 14.41 2.16
CA GLY A 31 -4.11 13.67 3.11
C GLY A 31 -4.96 12.70 3.95
N SER A 32 -4.40 11.57 4.38
CA SER A 32 -5.12 10.53 5.16
C SER A 32 -5.80 11.08 6.43
N ALA A 33 -5.29 12.18 7.00
CA ALA A 33 -5.89 12.86 8.14
C ALA A 33 -7.08 13.76 7.76
N ASN A 34 -7.25 14.10 6.49
CA ASN A 34 -8.31 14.94 5.96
C ASN A 34 -9.45 14.10 5.36
N LYS A 35 -10.26 13.48 6.23
CA LYS A 35 -11.42 12.70 5.79
C LYS A 35 -12.29 13.44 4.77
N ALA A 36 -12.60 14.71 5.01
CA ALA A 36 -13.48 15.49 4.13
C ALA A 36 -12.88 15.67 2.73
N GLY A 37 -11.56 15.88 2.64
CA GLY A 37 -10.83 15.98 1.38
C GLY A 37 -10.82 14.65 0.62
N VAL A 38 -10.56 13.54 1.31
CA VAL A 38 -10.60 12.19 0.70
C VAL A 38 -12.01 11.84 0.23
N ASP A 39 -13.04 12.11 1.04
CA ASP A 39 -14.44 11.86 0.67
C ASP A 39 -14.87 12.71 -0.53
N ALA A 40 -14.38 13.95 -0.63
CA ALA A 40 -14.64 14.81 -1.81
C ALA A 40 -14.00 14.24 -3.08
N VAL A 41 -12.75 13.77 -3.01
CA VAL A 41 -12.10 13.06 -4.13
C VAL A 41 -12.87 11.79 -4.49
N GLY A 42 -13.32 11.02 -3.49
CA GLY A 42 -14.15 9.84 -3.71
C GLY A 42 -15.46 10.17 -4.43
N GLN A 43 -16.10 11.29 -4.09
CA GLN A 43 -17.32 11.76 -4.78
C GLN A 43 -17.03 12.17 -6.23
N ASP A 44 -15.93 12.88 -6.50
CA ASP A 44 -15.53 13.27 -7.86
C ASP A 44 -15.29 12.00 -8.72
N ILE A 45 -14.62 10.98 -8.17
CA ILE A 45 -14.38 9.69 -8.84
C ILE A 45 -15.69 8.94 -9.07
N LYS A 46 -16.59 8.91 -8.09
CA LYS A 46 -17.92 8.33 -8.23
C LYS A 46 -18.68 8.95 -9.38
N ASP A 47 -18.74 10.29 -9.44
CA ASP A 47 -19.46 11.03 -10.49
C ASP A 47 -18.89 10.72 -11.89
N PHE A 48 -17.58 10.50 -11.99
CA PHE A 48 -16.95 10.06 -13.24
C PHE A 48 -17.39 8.64 -13.60
N LEU A 49 -17.28 7.68 -12.67
CA LEU A 49 -17.57 6.26 -12.91
C LEU A 49 -19.05 6.01 -13.18
N GLU A 50 -19.97 6.72 -12.52
CA GLU A 50 -21.42 6.61 -12.79
C GLU A 50 -21.79 7.09 -14.20
N LYS A 51 -21.12 8.15 -14.70
CA LYS A 51 -21.30 8.60 -16.10
C LYS A 51 -20.82 7.56 -17.11
N VAL A 52 -19.84 6.74 -16.74
CA VAL A 52 -19.33 5.63 -17.57
C VAL A 52 -20.22 4.39 -17.47
N GLY A 53 -21.11 4.32 -16.47
CA GLY A 53 -22.08 3.22 -16.29
C GLY A 53 -21.78 2.27 -15.14
N PHE A 54 -20.83 2.60 -14.26
CA PHE A 54 -20.61 1.82 -13.05
C PHE A 54 -21.71 2.06 -12.00
N SER A 55 -22.00 1.05 -11.22
CA SER A 55 -22.70 1.18 -9.94
C SER A 55 -21.67 1.45 -8.85
N VAL A 56 -21.78 2.58 -8.15
CA VAL A 56 -20.79 3.01 -7.16
C VAL A 56 -21.40 3.10 -5.78
N ARG A 57 -20.67 2.60 -4.77
CA ARG A 57 -21.02 2.70 -3.34
C ARG A 57 -19.78 2.96 -2.50
N PHE A 58 -19.99 3.30 -1.24
CA PHE A 58 -18.94 3.51 -0.26
C PHE A 58 -19.11 2.59 0.96
N HIS A 59 -18.00 2.07 1.46
CA HIS A 59 -17.89 1.71 2.87
C HIS A 59 -17.55 2.99 3.64
N THR A 60 -18.34 3.32 4.65
CA THR A 60 -18.22 4.58 5.39
C THR A 60 -17.55 4.35 6.73
N TYR A 61 -16.58 5.20 7.06
CA TYR A 61 -15.83 5.16 8.30
C TYR A 61 -16.00 6.48 9.07
N GLU A 62 -15.89 6.43 10.39
CA GLU A 62 -16.12 7.61 11.24
C GLU A 62 -14.97 8.62 11.10
N THR A 63 -13.73 8.16 11.12
CA THR A 63 -12.51 9.01 11.19
C THR A 63 -11.62 8.97 9.97
N ALA A 64 -11.73 7.95 9.13
CA ALA A 64 -10.97 7.81 7.88
C ALA A 64 -11.78 8.24 6.67
N GLY A 65 -11.10 8.54 5.54
CA GLY A 65 -11.74 8.63 4.23
C GLY A 65 -12.50 7.35 3.88
N ASN A 66 -13.63 7.47 3.21
CA ASN A 66 -14.46 6.34 2.84
C ASN A 66 -13.80 5.52 1.72
N MET A 67 -13.98 4.19 1.74
CA MET A 67 -13.52 3.31 0.66
C MET A 67 -14.58 3.26 -0.45
N LEU A 68 -14.17 3.58 -1.67
CA LEU A 68 -15.02 3.50 -2.87
C LEU A 68 -15.01 2.09 -3.45
N VAL A 69 -16.18 1.58 -3.77
CA VAL A 69 -16.35 0.33 -4.53
C VAL A 69 -17.24 0.60 -5.73
N ALA A 70 -16.75 0.28 -6.93
CA ALA A 70 -17.51 0.41 -8.16
C ALA A 70 -17.54 -0.90 -8.94
N GLU A 71 -18.68 -1.21 -9.55
CA GLU A 71 -18.88 -2.45 -10.29
C GLU A 71 -19.53 -2.19 -11.64
N TYR A 72 -19.04 -2.91 -12.67
CA TYR A 72 -19.60 -2.88 -14.03
C TYR A 72 -19.64 -4.28 -14.64
N GLY A 73 -20.68 -4.58 -15.36
CA GLY A 73 -20.87 -5.85 -16.08
C GLY A 73 -21.82 -6.82 -15.38
N GLU A 74 -22.03 -7.97 -16.00
CA GLU A 74 -23.01 -8.97 -15.54
C GLU A 74 -22.52 -9.70 -14.28
N ALA A 75 -23.40 -9.85 -13.30
CA ALA A 75 -23.06 -10.42 -11.98
C ALA A 75 -22.60 -11.90 -12.03
N ASN A 76 -22.98 -12.65 -13.07
CA ASN A 76 -22.62 -14.05 -13.27
C ASN A 76 -21.27 -14.25 -13.97
N LYS A 77 -20.63 -13.19 -14.48
CA LYS A 77 -19.30 -13.26 -15.09
C LYS A 77 -18.19 -13.28 -14.01
N PRO A 78 -17.07 -13.96 -14.28
CA PRO A 78 -15.87 -13.79 -13.46
C PRO A 78 -15.47 -12.31 -13.41
N PHE A 79 -14.89 -11.85 -12.30
CA PHE A 79 -14.51 -10.47 -12.18
C PHE A 79 -13.00 -10.27 -12.00
N VAL A 80 -12.52 -9.15 -12.55
CA VAL A 80 -11.19 -8.61 -12.34
C VAL A 80 -11.31 -7.44 -11.38
N VAL A 81 -10.37 -7.32 -10.45
CA VAL A 81 -10.35 -6.20 -9.52
C VAL A 81 -9.20 -5.23 -9.84
N LEU A 82 -9.55 -3.95 -9.91
CA LEU A 82 -8.62 -2.82 -10.07
C LEU A 82 -8.56 -2.09 -8.72
N THR A 83 -7.36 -1.87 -8.21
CA THR A 83 -7.21 -1.32 -6.86
C THR A 83 -6.25 -0.13 -6.82
N GLY A 84 -6.41 0.69 -5.78
CA GLY A 84 -5.58 1.82 -5.46
C GLY A 84 -6.11 2.56 -4.23
N HIS A 85 -5.60 3.77 -4.01
CA HIS A 85 -6.04 4.62 -2.92
C HIS A 85 -6.26 6.07 -3.38
N MET A 86 -7.03 6.82 -2.58
CA MET A 86 -7.42 8.20 -2.88
C MET A 86 -6.70 9.21 -1.98
N ASP A 87 -6.20 8.76 -0.84
CA ASP A 87 -5.46 9.59 0.12
C ASP A 87 -4.01 9.81 -0.31
N THR A 88 -3.32 10.68 0.40
CA THR A 88 -1.89 10.98 0.24
C THR A 88 -1.25 11.23 1.62
N VAL A 89 0.09 11.20 1.68
CA VAL A 89 0.85 11.57 2.89
C VAL A 89 0.88 13.07 3.17
N PHE A 90 0.41 13.91 2.24
CA PHE A 90 0.61 15.36 2.31
C PHE A 90 -0.46 16.06 3.15
N ALA A 91 -0.01 17.07 3.91
CA ALA A 91 -0.91 17.88 4.74
C ALA A 91 -1.76 18.85 3.89
N ASP A 92 -2.85 19.32 4.45
CA ASP A 92 -3.71 20.34 3.85
C ASP A 92 -2.95 21.61 3.54
N GLY A 93 -3.28 22.26 2.41
CA GLY A 93 -2.61 23.42 1.88
C GLY A 93 -1.43 23.08 0.96
N THR A 94 -0.99 21.83 0.90
CA THR A 94 0.12 21.41 0.03
C THR A 94 -0.23 21.59 -1.44
N ALA A 95 -1.46 21.29 -1.85
CA ALA A 95 -1.90 21.46 -3.22
C ALA A 95 -1.86 22.93 -3.67
N ALA A 96 -2.18 23.88 -2.79
CA ALA A 96 -2.07 25.31 -3.08
C ALA A 96 -0.62 25.80 -3.11
N ALA A 97 0.24 25.29 -2.22
CA ALA A 97 1.65 25.67 -2.13
C ALA A 97 2.51 25.06 -3.26
N ARG A 98 2.16 23.84 -3.71
CA ARG A 98 2.87 23.08 -4.74
C ARG A 98 1.89 22.47 -5.74
N PRO A 99 1.20 23.31 -6.55
CA PRO A 99 0.16 22.85 -7.47
C PRO A 99 0.73 21.98 -8.59
N PHE A 100 -0.15 21.23 -9.24
CA PHE A 100 0.18 20.48 -10.45
C PHE A 100 0.90 21.35 -11.47
N THR A 101 2.12 20.97 -11.79
CA THR A 101 2.98 21.72 -12.73
C THR A 101 3.67 20.74 -13.68
N VAL A 102 3.74 21.11 -14.97
CA VAL A 102 4.43 20.33 -16.00
C VAL A 102 5.65 21.10 -16.46
N THR A 103 6.84 20.47 -16.40
CA THR A 103 8.09 21.05 -16.88
C THR A 103 8.92 19.95 -17.55
N ASP A 104 9.23 20.12 -18.82
CA ASP A 104 10.07 19.18 -19.60
C ASP A 104 9.59 17.71 -19.51
N GLY A 105 8.27 17.50 -19.60
CA GLY A 105 7.65 16.17 -19.52
C GLY A 105 7.60 15.55 -18.11
N LYS A 106 8.07 16.26 -17.09
CA LYS A 106 7.89 15.90 -15.69
C LYS A 106 6.71 16.63 -15.09
N VAL A 107 5.89 15.90 -14.36
CA VAL A 107 4.73 16.44 -13.64
C VAL A 107 5.04 16.41 -12.16
N THR A 108 4.80 17.52 -11.47
CA THR A 108 4.99 17.65 -10.01
C THR A 108 3.70 18.11 -9.33
N GLY A 109 3.53 17.77 -8.07
CA GLY A 109 2.36 18.09 -7.25
C GLY A 109 2.14 17.01 -6.18
N PRO A 110 1.31 17.25 -5.15
CA PRO A 110 1.10 16.28 -4.06
C PRO A 110 0.31 15.04 -4.53
N GLY A 111 0.91 13.85 -4.39
CA GLY A 111 0.31 12.60 -4.84
C GLY A 111 0.24 12.46 -6.36
N VAL A 112 1.05 13.23 -7.10
CA VAL A 112 1.09 13.15 -8.58
C VAL A 112 1.51 11.74 -9.02
N LEU A 113 2.43 11.14 -8.29
CA LEU A 113 2.93 9.78 -8.50
C LEU A 113 2.16 8.78 -7.64
N ASP A 114 1.94 9.11 -6.36
CA ASP A 114 1.37 8.24 -5.33
C ASP A 114 0.03 8.78 -4.79
N MET A 115 -1.19 8.28 -5.30
CA MET A 115 -1.22 7.56 -6.57
C MET A 115 -2.28 8.14 -7.53
N LYS A 116 -2.47 9.48 -7.54
CA LYS A 116 -3.50 10.16 -8.37
C LYS A 116 -3.30 9.93 -9.87
N GLY A 117 -2.03 9.75 -10.32
CA GLY A 117 -1.75 9.33 -11.70
C GLY A 117 -2.28 7.93 -12.00
N GLY A 118 -2.12 6.99 -11.07
CA GLY A 118 -2.68 5.64 -11.17
C GLY A 118 -4.20 5.64 -11.20
N VAL A 119 -4.84 6.46 -10.35
CA VAL A 119 -6.30 6.66 -10.36
C VAL A 119 -6.76 7.20 -11.71
N THR A 120 -6.07 8.18 -12.28
CA THR A 120 -6.40 8.74 -13.62
C THR A 120 -6.29 7.66 -14.70
N ILE A 121 -5.23 6.84 -14.69
CA ILE A 121 -5.08 5.69 -15.61
C ILE A 121 -6.27 4.76 -15.50
N LEU A 122 -6.66 4.38 -14.29
CA LEU A 122 -7.79 3.50 -14.03
C LEU A 122 -9.09 4.04 -14.62
N LEU A 123 -9.41 5.30 -14.33
CA LEU A 123 -10.64 5.96 -14.79
C LEU A 123 -10.77 5.95 -16.31
N TYR A 124 -9.72 6.34 -17.02
CA TYR A 124 -9.76 6.40 -18.48
C TYR A 124 -9.64 5.03 -19.15
N ALA A 125 -8.91 4.09 -18.57
CA ALA A 125 -8.84 2.73 -19.09
C ALA A 125 -10.23 2.06 -19.07
N VAL A 126 -10.95 2.14 -17.95
CA VAL A 126 -12.30 1.55 -17.88
C VAL A 126 -13.29 2.32 -18.75
N LYS A 127 -13.20 3.66 -18.83
CA LYS A 127 -14.03 4.46 -19.72
C LYS A 127 -13.92 4.00 -21.16
N PHE A 128 -12.72 3.99 -21.72
CA PHE A 128 -12.51 3.63 -23.13
C PHE A 128 -12.86 2.16 -23.43
N LEU A 129 -12.60 1.24 -22.50
CA LEU A 129 -13.01 -0.15 -22.64
C LEU A 129 -14.52 -0.29 -22.73
N ILE A 130 -15.27 0.38 -21.85
CA ILE A 130 -16.74 0.31 -21.84
C ILE A 130 -17.34 0.94 -23.08
N GLU A 131 -16.85 2.13 -23.48
CA GLU A 131 -17.26 2.80 -24.72
C GLU A 131 -17.00 1.94 -25.97
N ALA A 132 -15.97 1.10 -25.94
CA ALA A 132 -15.66 0.12 -26.98
C ALA A 132 -16.42 -1.21 -26.84
N GLY A 133 -17.37 -1.31 -25.90
CA GLY A 133 -18.22 -2.49 -25.72
C GLY A 133 -17.54 -3.67 -25.01
N TYR A 134 -16.62 -3.38 -24.06
CA TYR A 134 -15.97 -4.41 -23.27
C TYR A 134 -16.96 -5.24 -22.45
N ASP A 135 -16.86 -6.57 -22.57
CA ASP A 135 -17.74 -7.51 -21.88
C ASP A 135 -17.05 -8.80 -21.40
N LYS A 136 -15.70 -8.86 -21.46
CA LYS A 136 -14.92 -10.06 -21.15
C LYS A 136 -15.05 -10.49 -19.69
N TYR A 137 -14.86 -9.56 -18.78
CA TYR A 137 -14.99 -9.75 -17.33
C TYR A 137 -15.92 -8.69 -16.73
N ARG A 138 -16.52 -9.00 -15.59
CA ARG A 138 -17.06 -7.98 -14.72
C ARG A 138 -15.88 -7.21 -14.12
N LEU A 139 -15.95 -5.89 -14.13
CA LEU A 139 -14.93 -5.02 -13.55
C LEU A 139 -15.37 -4.59 -12.16
N LYS A 140 -14.48 -4.74 -11.19
CA LYS A 140 -14.66 -4.18 -9.86
C LYS A 140 -13.48 -3.27 -9.54
N ILE A 141 -13.77 -2.07 -9.04
CA ILE A 141 -12.80 -1.08 -8.59
C ILE A 141 -12.92 -0.96 -7.08
N VAL A 142 -11.81 -0.98 -6.36
CA VAL A 142 -11.74 -0.74 -4.91
C VAL A 142 -10.65 0.29 -4.66
N LEU A 143 -11.05 1.47 -4.16
CA LEU A 143 -10.14 2.56 -3.84
C LEU A 143 -10.24 2.88 -2.34
N ALA A 144 -9.15 2.67 -1.61
CA ALA A 144 -9.05 2.97 -0.19
C ALA A 144 -8.96 4.48 0.08
N GLY A 145 -9.35 4.90 1.27
CA GLY A 145 -9.31 6.30 1.70
C GLY A 145 -8.29 6.59 2.81
N ASP A 146 -7.51 5.60 3.26
CA ASP A 146 -6.48 5.75 4.30
C ASP A 146 -5.37 4.68 4.16
N GLU A 147 -4.95 4.38 2.93
CA GLU A 147 -3.86 3.45 2.63
C GLU A 147 -2.55 3.90 3.26
N GLU A 148 -2.19 5.15 3.12
CA GLU A 148 -0.91 5.75 3.52
C GLU A 148 -0.62 5.67 5.03
N VAL A 149 -1.65 5.44 5.82
CA VAL A 149 -1.54 5.19 7.28
C VAL A 149 -1.87 3.75 7.67
N GLY A 150 -1.96 2.84 6.69
CA GLY A 150 -2.17 1.41 6.93
C GLY A 150 -3.53 1.06 7.50
N HIS A 151 -4.57 1.73 7.07
CA HIS A 151 -5.95 1.50 7.52
C HIS A 151 -6.14 1.60 9.03
N GLN A 152 -5.26 2.36 9.73
CA GLN A 152 -5.33 2.47 11.20
C GLN A 152 -6.58 3.18 11.69
N ASN A 153 -7.17 4.04 10.85
CA ASN A 153 -8.34 4.83 11.21
C ASN A 153 -9.65 4.21 10.69
N SER A 154 -9.62 3.46 9.59
CA SER A 154 -10.79 2.79 9.02
C SER A 154 -10.97 1.36 9.52
N HIS A 155 -9.88 0.65 9.79
CA HIS A 155 -9.88 -0.81 9.96
C HIS A 155 -10.51 -1.52 8.75
N ALA A 156 -10.26 -0.99 7.53
CA ALA A 156 -10.91 -1.40 6.29
C ALA A 156 -10.48 -2.80 5.78
N ASP A 157 -9.55 -3.46 6.43
CA ASP A 157 -9.00 -4.75 6.01
C ASP A 157 -10.06 -5.84 5.81
N VAL A 158 -11.11 -5.86 6.64
CA VAL A 158 -12.22 -6.80 6.53
C VAL A 158 -13.07 -6.48 5.30
N ASP A 159 -13.45 -5.22 5.13
CA ASP A 159 -14.25 -4.77 3.99
C ASP A 159 -13.48 -4.97 2.68
N TYR A 160 -12.20 -4.61 2.66
CA TYR A 160 -11.35 -4.76 1.49
C TYR A 160 -11.28 -6.23 1.04
N LYS A 161 -10.95 -7.15 1.97
CA LYS A 161 -10.91 -8.59 1.68
C LYS A 161 -12.24 -9.12 1.16
N LYS A 162 -13.37 -8.67 1.74
CA LYS A 162 -14.71 -9.04 1.27
C LYS A 162 -14.92 -8.63 -0.19
N GLU A 163 -14.49 -7.42 -0.57
CA GLU A 163 -14.68 -6.91 -1.92
C GLU A 163 -13.82 -7.61 -2.97
N VAL A 164 -12.59 -8.02 -2.62
CA VAL A 164 -11.68 -8.64 -3.60
C VAL A 164 -11.78 -10.17 -3.66
N THR A 165 -12.40 -10.81 -2.67
CA THR A 165 -12.54 -12.27 -2.62
C THR A 165 -13.31 -12.81 -3.82
N GLY A 166 -12.71 -13.79 -4.52
CA GLY A 166 -13.28 -14.42 -5.71
C GLY A 166 -12.92 -13.75 -7.03
N ALA A 167 -12.12 -12.67 -7.01
CA ALA A 167 -11.55 -12.14 -8.24
C ALA A 167 -10.62 -13.17 -8.91
N VAL A 168 -10.65 -13.22 -10.24
CA VAL A 168 -9.77 -14.13 -11.00
C VAL A 168 -8.35 -13.60 -11.15
N MET A 169 -8.20 -12.28 -11.12
CA MET A 169 -6.91 -11.56 -11.10
C MET A 169 -7.11 -10.14 -10.58
N GLY A 170 -6.01 -9.54 -10.12
CA GLY A 170 -5.98 -8.17 -9.62
C GLY A 170 -4.90 -7.31 -10.27
N PHE A 171 -5.20 -6.04 -10.45
CA PHE A 171 -4.27 -5.02 -10.94
C PHE A 171 -4.29 -3.83 -10.00
N ASN A 172 -3.14 -3.55 -9.37
CA ASN A 172 -3.00 -2.41 -8.48
C ASN A 172 -2.25 -1.27 -9.19
N LEU A 173 -2.87 -0.09 -9.19
CA LEU A 173 -2.41 1.09 -9.94
C LEU A 173 -1.43 1.97 -9.13
N GLU A 174 -0.74 1.37 -8.17
CA GLU A 174 0.36 1.94 -7.40
C GLU A 174 1.47 2.48 -8.29
N THR A 175 2.34 3.28 -7.67
CA THR A 175 3.50 3.90 -8.32
C THR A 175 4.31 2.91 -9.15
N SER A 176 4.66 3.29 -10.37
CA SER A 176 5.45 2.47 -11.28
C SER A 176 6.91 2.94 -11.37
N PHE A 177 7.76 2.07 -11.88
CA PHE A 177 9.20 2.27 -11.98
C PHE A 177 9.59 2.78 -13.38
N ILE A 178 10.63 3.61 -13.45
CA ILE A 178 11.16 4.15 -14.71
C ILE A 178 11.63 3.05 -15.66
N ASP A 179 12.10 1.92 -15.12
CA ASP A 179 12.61 0.78 -15.89
C ASP A 179 11.54 -0.23 -16.32
N ASN A 180 10.25 0.12 -16.20
CA ASN A 180 9.08 -0.74 -16.49
C ASN A 180 8.96 -2.00 -15.60
N SER A 181 9.57 -2.01 -14.43
CA SER A 181 9.39 -3.10 -13.48
C SER A 181 7.94 -3.19 -13.00
N ILE A 182 7.44 -4.43 -12.90
CA ILE A 182 6.14 -4.79 -12.37
C ILE A 182 6.36 -5.53 -11.05
N VAL A 183 5.67 -5.09 -10.01
CA VAL A 183 5.80 -5.70 -8.70
C VAL A 183 4.89 -6.93 -8.61
N ILE A 184 5.50 -8.06 -8.27
CA ILE A 184 4.82 -9.35 -8.07
C ILE A 184 4.89 -9.84 -6.63
N GLN A 185 5.64 -9.13 -5.78
CA GLN A 185 5.78 -9.41 -4.35
C GLN A 185 6.15 -8.13 -3.60
N ARG A 186 5.53 -7.92 -2.42
CA ARG A 186 5.89 -6.84 -1.48
C ARG A 186 6.08 -7.40 -0.09
N LYS A 187 7.07 -6.89 0.64
CA LYS A 187 7.17 -7.24 2.06
C LYS A 187 6.03 -6.62 2.85
N GLY A 188 5.51 -7.38 3.80
CA GLY A 188 4.69 -6.83 4.87
C GLY A 188 5.55 -6.07 5.88
N ALA A 189 4.89 -5.24 6.67
CA ALA A 189 5.51 -4.43 7.72
C ALA A 189 4.71 -4.55 9.02
N ALA A 190 5.41 -4.70 10.14
CA ALA A 190 4.80 -4.62 11.45
C ALA A 190 5.71 -3.87 12.42
N GLN A 191 5.11 -3.18 13.37
CA GLN A 191 5.84 -2.54 14.46
C GLN A 191 5.27 -2.97 15.79
N TYR A 192 6.17 -3.12 16.77
CA TYR A 192 5.83 -3.50 18.13
C TYR A 192 6.51 -2.59 19.14
N LEU A 193 5.85 -2.40 20.28
CA LEU A 193 6.41 -1.74 21.45
C LEU A 193 6.53 -2.76 22.58
N PHE A 194 7.75 -2.97 23.06
CA PHE A 194 8.02 -3.64 24.32
C PHE A 194 8.22 -2.58 25.37
N THR A 195 7.49 -2.65 26.48
CA THR A 195 7.64 -1.80 27.65
C THR A 195 7.92 -2.67 28.86
N ILE A 196 8.90 -2.32 29.64
CA ILE A 196 9.35 -3.08 30.82
C ILE A 196 9.21 -2.20 32.06
N ASP A 197 8.55 -2.72 33.07
CA ASP A 197 8.49 -2.18 34.41
C ASP A 197 9.37 -3.03 35.34
N GLY A 198 10.20 -2.38 36.10
CA GLY A 198 11.06 -2.91 37.13
C GLY A 198 10.84 -2.24 38.48
N VAL A 199 11.89 -2.14 39.32
CA VAL A 199 11.85 -1.48 40.61
C VAL A 199 13.05 -0.55 40.74
N GLY A 200 12.78 0.74 40.98
CA GLY A 200 13.81 1.76 41.20
C GLY A 200 14.51 1.58 42.56
N ALA A 201 15.82 1.79 42.59
CA ALA A 201 16.62 1.83 43.84
C ALA A 201 17.86 2.70 43.66
N HIS A 202 18.46 3.13 44.76
CA HIS A 202 19.77 3.85 44.68
C HIS A 202 20.90 2.84 44.40
N ALA A 203 21.60 3.02 43.29
CA ALA A 203 22.56 2.02 42.79
C ALA A 203 23.77 1.78 43.73
N GLY A 204 24.05 2.71 44.67
CA GLY A 204 25.15 2.56 45.63
C GLY A 204 24.70 2.19 47.05
N ASN A 205 23.50 2.63 47.48
CA ASN A 205 23.05 2.43 48.88
C ASN A 205 22.28 1.11 49.07
N ASN A 206 21.39 0.78 48.16
CA ASN A 206 20.51 -0.38 48.25
C ASN A 206 20.23 -1.03 46.89
N PRO A 207 21.25 -1.38 46.08
CA PRO A 207 21.06 -1.94 44.76
C PRO A 207 20.26 -3.26 44.75
N GLN A 208 20.34 -4.05 45.82
CA GLN A 208 19.66 -5.32 45.97
C GLN A 208 18.13 -5.18 46.05
N ASP A 209 17.61 -3.99 46.34
CA ASP A 209 16.17 -3.70 46.37
C ASP A 209 15.63 -3.37 44.98
N GLY A 210 16.53 -3.02 44.03
CA GLY A 210 16.17 -2.68 42.67
C GLY A 210 15.97 -3.88 41.75
N ARG A 211 15.25 -3.65 40.65
CA ARG A 211 15.04 -4.58 39.53
C ARG A 211 15.17 -3.80 38.25
N SER A 212 16.29 -4.01 37.56
CA SER A 212 16.64 -3.17 36.40
C SER A 212 15.80 -3.50 35.17
N ALA A 213 14.91 -2.59 34.79
CA ALA A 213 14.17 -2.69 33.55
C ALA A 213 15.07 -2.60 32.30
N VAL A 214 16.18 -1.85 32.37
CA VAL A 214 17.16 -1.74 31.28
C VAL A 214 17.93 -3.04 31.10
N GLU A 215 18.31 -3.75 32.17
CA GLU A 215 18.96 -5.06 32.09
C GLU A 215 18.00 -6.10 31.46
N GLU A 216 16.77 -6.15 31.92
CA GLU A 216 15.72 -7.01 31.34
C GLU A 216 15.53 -6.73 29.84
N LEU A 217 15.46 -5.44 29.46
CA LEU A 217 15.34 -5.02 28.06
C LEU A 217 16.56 -5.43 27.22
N ALA A 218 17.77 -5.33 27.76
CA ALA A 218 19.00 -5.70 27.04
C ALA A 218 18.96 -7.18 26.63
N HIS A 219 18.56 -8.08 27.55
CA HIS A 219 18.38 -9.48 27.26
C HIS A 219 17.30 -9.74 26.20
N LYS A 220 16.15 -9.07 26.31
CA LYS A 220 15.06 -9.20 25.34
C LYS A 220 15.46 -8.70 23.96
N ILE A 221 16.21 -7.61 23.82
CA ILE A 221 16.71 -7.12 22.54
C ILE A 221 17.56 -8.20 21.84
N LEU A 222 18.40 -8.91 22.58
CA LEU A 222 19.20 -10.00 22.01
C LEU A 222 18.32 -11.16 21.52
N ASP A 223 17.27 -11.52 22.24
CA ASP A 223 16.32 -12.53 21.79
C ASP A 223 15.54 -12.01 20.55
N ILE A 224 14.98 -10.81 20.61
CA ILE A 224 14.25 -10.17 19.51
C ILE A 224 15.07 -10.15 18.21
N GLN A 225 16.35 -9.77 18.27
CA GLN A 225 17.20 -9.67 17.07
C GLN A 225 17.49 -11.05 16.44
N ARG A 226 17.44 -12.14 17.22
CA ARG A 226 17.63 -13.53 16.73
C ARG A 226 16.45 -14.02 15.89
N GLU A 227 15.29 -13.37 15.97
CA GLU A 227 14.11 -13.75 15.20
C GLU A 227 14.21 -13.40 13.71
N THR A 228 15.29 -12.73 13.27
CA THR A 228 15.57 -12.52 11.85
C THR A 228 15.84 -13.85 11.16
N ASP A 229 15.06 -14.14 10.12
CA ASP A 229 15.20 -15.30 9.24
C ASP A 229 15.40 -14.80 7.79
N TRP A 230 16.65 -14.87 7.32
CA TRP A 230 17.03 -14.44 5.99
C TRP A 230 16.49 -15.35 4.89
N GLU A 231 16.30 -16.65 5.17
CA GLU A 231 15.80 -17.62 4.19
C GLU A 231 14.29 -17.46 3.99
N GLU A 232 13.54 -17.26 5.07
CA GLU A 232 12.12 -16.93 5.01
C GLU A 232 11.86 -15.51 4.49
N GLY A 233 12.85 -14.62 4.61
CA GLY A 233 12.76 -13.21 4.24
C GLY A 233 12.10 -12.33 5.31
N THR A 234 12.13 -12.78 6.57
CA THR A 234 11.67 -12.03 7.75
C THR A 234 12.86 -11.35 8.40
N THR A 235 12.80 -10.03 8.57
CA THR A 235 13.83 -9.23 9.25
C THR A 235 13.25 -8.49 10.42
N VAL A 236 14.01 -8.46 11.53
CA VAL A 236 13.61 -7.85 12.80
C VAL A 236 14.65 -6.83 13.22
N ASN A 237 14.22 -5.65 13.63
CA ASN A 237 15.09 -4.55 14.04
C ASN A 237 14.55 -3.85 15.29
N ALA A 238 15.20 -4.00 16.43
CA ALA A 238 14.98 -3.19 17.63
C ALA A 238 15.62 -1.79 17.41
N GLY A 239 14.90 -0.93 16.66
CA GLY A 239 15.46 0.30 16.08
C GLY A 239 15.50 1.51 17.01
N VAL A 240 14.65 1.53 18.05
CA VAL A 240 14.59 2.65 19.01
C VAL A 240 14.46 2.09 20.41
N ILE A 241 15.33 2.58 21.33
CA ILE A 241 15.34 2.16 22.73
C ILE A 241 15.36 3.38 23.65
N GLY A 242 14.81 3.23 24.85
CA GLY A 242 14.86 4.23 25.90
C GLY A 242 14.68 3.61 27.29
N GLY A 243 15.15 4.30 28.32
CA GLY A 243 14.99 3.86 29.70
C GLY A 243 15.97 4.52 30.67
N GLY A 244 15.63 4.43 31.95
CA GLY A 244 16.39 5.07 33.03
C GLY A 244 16.21 6.59 33.10
N THR A 245 16.74 7.19 34.19
CA THR A 245 16.65 8.63 34.44
C THR A 245 18.04 9.22 34.76
N VAL A 246 18.73 8.65 35.74
CA VAL A 246 20.07 9.06 36.17
C VAL A 246 20.97 7.84 36.43
N ALA A 247 22.27 7.98 36.24
CA ALA A 247 23.21 6.84 36.30
C ALA A 247 23.33 6.18 37.68
N ASN A 248 23.01 6.89 38.78
CA ASN A 248 23.06 6.38 40.13
C ASN A 248 21.73 5.81 40.66
N ALA A 249 20.75 5.59 39.78
CA ALA A 249 19.49 4.89 40.09
C ALA A 249 19.35 3.64 39.24
N ILE A 250 18.88 2.55 39.84
CA ILE A 250 18.45 1.36 39.11
C ILE A 250 17.19 1.73 38.31
N PRO A 251 17.16 1.54 36.98
CA PRO A 251 16.07 2.01 36.13
C PRO A 251 14.81 1.14 36.33
N GLU A 252 13.71 1.80 36.68
CA GLU A 252 12.42 1.16 36.87
C GLU A 252 11.58 1.05 35.58
N HIS A 253 11.95 1.82 34.53
CA HIS A 253 11.26 1.78 33.24
C HIS A 253 12.23 1.70 32.08
N ALA A 254 11.90 0.86 31.08
CA ALA A 254 12.59 0.79 29.81
C ALA A 254 11.64 0.39 28.70
N TRP A 255 11.98 0.72 27.45
CA TRP A 255 11.18 0.34 26.31
C TRP A 255 12.02 0.24 25.02
N CYS A 256 11.53 -0.56 24.06
CA CYS A 256 12.02 -0.53 22.69
C CYS A 256 10.89 -0.62 21.66
N LYS A 257 11.09 0.03 20.51
CA LYS A 257 10.29 -0.13 19.31
C LYS A 257 11.01 -1.06 18.34
N VAL A 258 10.27 -2.03 17.83
CA VAL A 258 10.79 -3.05 16.93
C VAL A 258 10.05 -2.94 15.60
N ASP A 259 10.81 -2.83 14.49
CA ASP A 259 10.30 -2.95 13.12
C ASP A 259 10.51 -4.39 12.63
N VAL A 260 9.50 -4.94 11.97
CA VAL A 260 9.52 -6.28 11.36
C VAL A 260 9.12 -6.16 9.91
N ARG A 261 9.92 -6.75 9.01
CA ARG A 261 9.56 -6.91 7.59
C ARG A 261 9.51 -8.39 7.28
N PHE A 262 8.51 -8.81 6.53
CA PHE A 262 8.28 -10.23 6.23
C PHE A 262 7.76 -10.42 4.81
N SER A 263 8.17 -11.54 4.18
CA SER A 263 7.79 -11.87 2.80
C SER A 263 6.54 -12.75 2.71
N LYS A 264 6.15 -13.39 3.85
CA LYS A 264 5.00 -14.29 3.94
C LYS A 264 4.20 -14.03 5.21
N GLN A 265 2.90 -14.28 5.17
CA GLN A 265 2.04 -14.17 6.35
C GLN A 265 2.45 -15.15 7.46
N SER A 266 2.94 -16.35 7.11
CA SER A 266 3.48 -17.30 8.08
C SER A 266 4.63 -16.71 8.91
N GLY A 267 5.47 -15.85 8.31
CA GLY A 267 6.57 -15.19 9.01
C GLY A 267 6.10 -14.27 10.12
N ILE A 268 5.08 -13.44 9.88
CA ILE A 268 4.54 -12.54 10.92
C ILE A 268 3.74 -13.31 11.98
N GLU A 269 3.07 -14.40 11.62
CA GLU A 269 2.39 -15.27 12.58
C GLU A 269 3.39 -15.97 13.52
N ARG A 270 4.57 -16.35 13.00
CA ARG A 270 5.68 -16.86 13.80
C ARG A 270 6.18 -15.76 14.75
N ILE A 271 6.49 -14.58 14.25
CA ILE A 271 6.96 -13.44 15.05
C ILE A 271 5.99 -13.10 16.18
N ASP A 272 4.67 -13.10 15.92
CA ASP A 272 3.67 -12.85 16.97
C ASP A 272 3.80 -13.83 18.13
N LYS A 273 3.98 -15.11 17.84
CA LYS A 273 4.16 -16.17 18.85
C LYS A 273 5.49 -16.01 19.61
N ASP A 274 6.58 -15.78 18.88
CA ASP A 274 7.91 -15.65 19.43
C ASP A 274 8.04 -14.39 20.29
N PHE A 275 7.48 -13.25 19.86
CA PHE A 275 7.46 -12.03 20.66
C PHE A 275 6.60 -12.17 21.93
N GLN A 276 5.49 -12.90 21.86
CA GLN A 276 4.71 -13.25 23.07
C GLN A 276 5.52 -14.13 24.04
N ALA A 277 6.30 -15.07 23.53
CA ALA A 277 7.17 -15.91 24.36
C ALA A 277 8.31 -15.09 24.97
N ILE A 278 8.95 -14.22 24.18
CA ILE A 278 10.00 -13.29 24.63
C ILE A 278 9.45 -12.34 25.71
N ALA A 279 8.24 -11.80 25.52
CA ALA A 279 7.64 -10.92 26.51
C ALA A 279 7.39 -11.63 27.86
N LYS A 280 6.99 -12.89 27.83
CA LYS A 280 6.75 -13.71 29.04
C LYS A 280 8.02 -14.19 29.73
N LYS A 281 9.11 -14.32 28.99
CA LYS A 281 10.41 -14.76 29.55
C LYS A 281 10.96 -13.66 30.45
N GLN A 282 11.40 -14.01 31.65
CA GLN A 282 11.92 -13.10 32.65
C GLN A 282 13.40 -13.37 32.89
N TYR A 283 14.23 -12.37 32.80
CA TYR A 283 15.67 -12.44 33.06
C TYR A 283 16.04 -11.80 34.40
N VAL A 284 15.35 -10.73 34.77
CA VAL A 284 15.47 -10.06 36.06
C VAL A 284 14.18 -10.31 36.83
N ASP A 285 14.29 -10.97 37.99
CA ASP A 285 13.15 -11.31 38.83
C ASP A 285 12.27 -10.08 39.14
N HIS A 286 10.96 -10.30 39.17
CA HIS A 286 9.96 -9.25 39.47
C HIS A 286 9.89 -8.08 38.48
N THR A 287 10.47 -8.19 37.29
CA THR A 287 10.15 -7.25 36.19
C THR A 287 8.88 -7.71 35.45
N VAL A 288 8.19 -6.77 34.80
CA VAL A 288 6.99 -7.06 33.99
C VAL A 288 7.20 -6.48 32.60
N THR A 289 6.97 -7.30 31.57
CA THR A 289 7.04 -6.84 30.17
C THR A 289 5.67 -6.81 29.54
N TYR A 290 5.34 -5.69 28.90
CA TYR A 290 4.15 -5.49 28.10
C TYR A 290 4.56 -5.44 26.61
N LEU A 291 3.82 -6.18 25.78
CA LEU A 291 3.97 -6.19 24.33
C LEU A 291 2.73 -5.59 23.68
N LYS A 292 2.92 -4.54 22.90
CA LYS A 292 1.85 -3.87 22.16
C LYS A 292 2.17 -3.85 20.67
N PRO A 293 1.36 -4.48 19.79
CA PRO A 293 1.41 -4.21 18.36
C PRO A 293 1.04 -2.76 18.07
N LEU A 294 1.75 -2.10 17.15
CA LEU A 294 1.51 -0.70 16.75
C LEU A 294 0.92 -0.59 15.36
N ILE A 295 1.62 -1.15 14.38
CA ILE A 295 1.28 -1.07 12.95
C ILE A 295 1.36 -2.48 12.37
N ARG A 296 0.49 -2.78 11.39
CA ARG A 296 0.58 -4.02 10.62
C ARG A 296 0.06 -3.83 9.20
N PHE A 297 0.94 -4.06 8.23
CA PHE A 297 0.61 -4.30 6.83
C PHE A 297 0.95 -5.74 6.47
N GLY A 298 0.06 -6.44 5.78
CA GLY A 298 0.33 -7.77 5.28
C GLY A 298 1.40 -7.79 4.18
N ALA A 299 1.91 -8.98 3.84
CA ALA A 299 2.75 -9.16 2.68
C ALA A 299 1.90 -9.37 1.42
N MET A 300 2.27 -8.75 0.31
CA MET A 300 1.82 -9.18 -1.01
C MET A 300 2.66 -10.39 -1.41
N GLU A 301 2.14 -11.57 -1.17
CA GLU A 301 2.84 -12.81 -1.51
C GLU A 301 2.79 -13.10 -3.01
N GLN A 302 3.87 -13.63 -3.55
CA GLN A 302 3.86 -14.21 -4.88
C GLN A 302 3.10 -15.55 -4.83
N LEU A 303 1.84 -15.54 -5.23
CA LEU A 303 1.00 -16.74 -5.33
C LEU A 303 1.42 -17.60 -6.54
N PRO A 304 1.07 -18.91 -6.57
CA PRO A 304 1.36 -19.77 -7.70
C PRO A 304 0.86 -19.24 -9.05
N GLY A 305 -0.25 -18.46 -9.06
CA GLY A 305 -0.81 -17.83 -10.26
C GLY A 305 -0.16 -16.50 -10.64
N THR A 306 0.65 -15.87 -9.78
CA THR A 306 1.19 -14.51 -10.03
C THR A 306 2.23 -14.49 -11.14
N LEU A 307 3.19 -15.41 -11.11
CA LEU A 307 4.24 -15.47 -12.15
C LEU A 307 3.68 -15.85 -13.52
N PRO A 308 2.80 -16.87 -13.66
CA PRO A 308 2.11 -17.13 -14.91
C PRO A 308 1.29 -15.94 -15.44
N LEU A 309 0.64 -15.17 -14.56
CA LEU A 309 -0.06 -13.94 -14.94
C LEU A 309 0.91 -12.90 -15.48
N PHE A 310 2.06 -12.69 -14.82
CA PHE A 310 3.10 -11.77 -15.28
C PHE A 310 3.68 -12.20 -16.65
N GLU A 311 4.01 -13.46 -16.84
CA GLU A 311 4.56 -13.99 -18.09
C GLU A 311 3.59 -13.78 -19.26
N LYS A 312 2.29 -14.03 -19.02
CA LYS A 312 1.24 -13.76 -20.00
C LYS A 312 1.11 -12.27 -20.30
N ALA A 313 1.11 -11.41 -19.26
CA ALA A 313 1.09 -9.96 -19.41
C ALA A 313 2.31 -9.43 -20.19
N GLN A 314 3.51 -9.96 -19.93
CA GLN A 314 4.74 -9.61 -20.65
C GLN A 314 4.65 -10.01 -22.13
N ALA A 315 4.14 -11.20 -22.43
CA ALA A 315 3.97 -11.66 -23.81
C ALA A 315 2.99 -10.77 -24.57
N VAL A 316 1.86 -10.42 -23.95
CA VAL A 316 0.85 -9.51 -24.50
C VAL A 316 1.44 -8.12 -24.70
N ALA A 317 2.12 -7.55 -23.70
CA ALA A 317 2.76 -6.25 -23.82
C ALA A 317 3.75 -6.20 -24.99
N LYS A 318 4.58 -7.22 -25.14
CA LYS A 318 5.54 -7.36 -26.26
C LYS A 318 4.82 -7.40 -27.61
N GLN A 319 3.70 -8.13 -27.72
CA GLN A 319 2.90 -8.23 -28.96
C GLN A 319 2.41 -6.85 -29.42
N TYR A 320 2.07 -5.96 -28.50
CA TYR A 320 1.56 -4.62 -28.78
C TYR A 320 2.63 -3.53 -28.74
N GLY A 321 3.90 -3.89 -28.66
CA GLY A 321 5.03 -2.97 -28.78
C GLY A 321 5.37 -2.17 -27.52
N PHE A 322 4.90 -2.59 -26.36
CA PHE A 322 5.31 -1.98 -25.09
C PHE A 322 6.76 -2.35 -24.75
N PRO A 323 7.47 -1.50 -24.00
CA PRO A 323 8.79 -1.81 -23.49
C PRO A 323 8.81 -3.09 -22.65
N GLU A 324 9.96 -3.75 -22.62
CA GLU A 324 10.16 -4.95 -21.80
C GLU A 324 9.89 -4.66 -20.33
N MET A 325 9.14 -5.54 -19.68
CA MET A 325 8.82 -5.48 -18.25
C MET A 325 9.69 -6.47 -17.46
N LYS A 326 9.96 -6.16 -16.20
CA LYS A 326 10.67 -7.04 -15.28
C LYS A 326 9.82 -7.31 -14.05
N ALA A 327 9.75 -8.58 -13.65
CA ALA A 327 9.12 -8.95 -12.39
C ALA A 327 10.08 -8.67 -11.23
N ILE A 328 9.63 -7.92 -10.23
CA ILE A 328 10.44 -7.57 -9.05
C ILE A 328 9.69 -7.79 -7.74
N ALA A 329 10.47 -7.97 -6.66
CA ALA A 329 10.02 -7.89 -5.28
C ALA A 329 10.52 -6.60 -4.64
N VAL A 330 9.68 -5.94 -3.84
CA VAL A 330 10.03 -4.66 -3.18
C VAL A 330 9.74 -4.69 -1.68
N GLY A 331 10.36 -3.76 -0.94
CA GLY A 331 10.24 -3.68 0.52
C GLY A 331 9.04 -2.89 1.04
N GLY A 332 8.42 -2.03 0.21
CA GLY A 332 7.26 -1.21 0.59
C GLY A 332 5.96 -2.02 0.52
N ALA A 333 5.07 -1.85 1.49
CA ALA A 333 3.75 -2.46 1.51
C ALA A 333 2.78 -1.73 0.55
N SER A 334 1.63 -2.32 0.27
CA SER A 334 0.48 -1.70 -0.41
C SER A 334 -0.78 -2.55 -0.23
N ASP A 335 -1.93 -2.05 -0.61
CA ASP A 335 -3.21 -2.77 -0.59
C ASP A 335 -3.26 -4.03 -1.46
N SER A 336 -2.28 -4.24 -2.34
CA SER A 336 -2.09 -5.51 -3.07
C SER A 336 -2.02 -6.73 -2.14
N THR A 337 -1.65 -6.51 -0.88
CA THR A 337 -1.62 -7.55 0.15
C THR A 337 -3.00 -8.19 0.35
N PHE A 338 -4.07 -7.41 0.38
CA PHE A 338 -5.42 -7.93 0.61
C PHE A 338 -5.88 -8.86 -0.52
N LEU A 339 -5.47 -8.56 -1.75
CA LEU A 339 -5.75 -9.41 -2.91
C LEU A 339 -5.06 -10.77 -2.76
N THR A 340 -3.75 -10.75 -2.47
CA THR A 340 -2.98 -12.00 -2.35
C THR A 340 -3.39 -12.81 -1.11
N MET A 341 -3.76 -12.17 0.00
CA MET A 341 -4.35 -12.84 1.17
C MET A 341 -5.68 -13.53 0.86
N CYS A 342 -6.43 -13.05 -0.15
CA CYS A 342 -7.66 -13.68 -0.64
C CYS A 342 -7.41 -14.66 -1.80
N GLY A 343 -6.15 -15.00 -2.09
CA GLY A 343 -5.79 -15.96 -3.13
C GLY A 343 -5.86 -15.41 -4.55
N VAL A 344 -5.92 -14.08 -4.74
CA VAL A 344 -6.04 -13.42 -6.05
C VAL A 344 -4.65 -13.14 -6.62
N PRO A 345 -4.25 -13.77 -7.74
CA PRO A 345 -3.00 -13.43 -8.45
C PRO A 345 -3.02 -11.96 -8.85
N THR A 346 -2.00 -11.20 -8.47
CA THR A 346 -2.00 -9.74 -8.60
C THR A 346 -0.71 -9.22 -9.21
N LEU A 347 -0.84 -8.26 -10.13
CA LEU A 347 0.25 -7.41 -10.61
C LEU A 347 0.08 -6.01 -10.02
N CYS A 348 1.17 -5.48 -9.46
CA CYS A 348 1.18 -4.18 -8.81
C CYS A 348 2.18 -3.24 -9.51
N ALA A 349 2.15 -1.94 -9.19
CA ALA A 349 2.96 -0.90 -9.81
C ALA A 349 2.59 -0.64 -11.28
N LEU A 350 1.29 -0.54 -11.55
CA LEU A 350 0.75 -0.27 -12.88
C LEU A 350 0.38 1.20 -13.12
N GLY A 351 0.61 2.07 -12.15
CA GLY A 351 0.40 3.51 -12.24
C GLY A 351 1.44 4.24 -13.07
N VAL A 352 1.50 5.57 -12.94
CA VAL A 352 2.51 6.40 -13.62
C VAL A 352 3.91 6.12 -13.11
N LYS A 353 4.90 6.31 -13.98
CA LYS A 353 6.32 6.18 -13.65
C LYS A 353 6.83 7.45 -13.00
N GLY A 354 7.69 7.33 -11.99
CA GLY A 354 8.27 8.50 -11.35
C GLY A 354 9.23 8.14 -10.23
N GLN A 355 9.55 9.13 -9.41
CA GLN A 355 10.47 8.97 -8.28
C GLN A 355 10.11 9.92 -7.14
N PHE A 356 10.67 9.62 -5.96
CA PHE A 356 10.61 10.46 -4.76
C PHE A 356 9.20 10.64 -4.17
N ASN A 357 8.32 9.63 -4.32
CA ASN A 357 7.04 9.61 -3.59
C ASN A 357 7.27 9.86 -2.09
N HIS A 358 6.24 10.35 -1.39
CA HIS A 358 6.28 10.76 0.03
C HIS A 358 7.25 11.93 0.33
N THR A 359 7.73 12.66 -0.68
CA THR A 359 8.60 13.83 -0.49
C THR A 359 8.15 15.02 -1.34
N GLU A 360 8.64 16.22 -1.01
CA GLU A 360 8.39 17.43 -1.82
C GLU A 360 8.99 17.36 -3.24
N ARG A 361 9.92 16.42 -3.47
CA ARG A 361 10.57 16.19 -4.76
C ARG A 361 9.82 15.20 -5.64
N GLU A 362 8.66 14.74 -5.21
CA GLU A 362 7.81 13.81 -5.96
C GLU A 362 7.55 14.33 -7.38
N TRP A 363 7.75 13.47 -8.36
CA TRP A 363 7.44 13.74 -9.75
C TRP A 363 7.04 12.49 -10.51
N ALA A 364 6.24 12.66 -11.55
CA ALA A 364 5.84 11.61 -12.48
C ALA A 364 6.21 11.96 -13.92
N ASP A 365 6.48 10.94 -14.74
CA ASP A 365 6.67 11.07 -16.18
C ASP A 365 5.30 11.24 -16.88
N GLN A 366 5.11 12.39 -17.52
CA GLN A 366 3.88 12.72 -18.25
C GLN A 366 3.50 11.66 -19.29
N ALA A 367 4.47 11.18 -20.06
CA ALA A 367 4.22 10.22 -21.14
C ALA A 367 3.73 8.87 -20.59
N SER A 368 4.15 8.52 -19.38
CA SER A 368 3.76 7.27 -18.74
C SER A 368 2.26 7.20 -18.41
N LEU A 369 1.57 8.33 -18.22
CA LEU A 369 0.11 8.35 -18.03
C LEU A 369 -0.60 7.66 -19.20
N PHE A 370 -0.23 8.01 -20.41
CA PHE A 370 -0.85 7.50 -21.64
C PHE A 370 -0.38 6.08 -21.95
N GLU A 371 0.91 5.81 -21.79
CA GLU A 371 1.49 4.48 -21.98
C GLU A 371 0.85 3.45 -21.05
N ARG A 372 0.74 3.76 -19.76
CA ARG A 372 0.17 2.85 -18.76
C ARG A 372 -1.34 2.66 -18.91
N CYS A 373 -2.07 3.69 -19.36
CA CYS A 373 -3.48 3.54 -19.70
C CYS A 373 -3.66 2.54 -20.86
N LYS A 374 -2.87 2.67 -21.94
CA LYS A 374 -2.85 1.72 -23.05
C LYS A 374 -2.49 0.31 -22.59
N LEU A 375 -1.48 0.18 -21.70
CA LEU A 375 -1.04 -1.10 -21.17
C LEU A 375 -2.15 -1.79 -20.33
N LEU A 376 -2.81 -1.06 -19.44
CA LEU A 376 -3.89 -1.59 -18.61
C LEU A 376 -5.07 -2.06 -19.47
N MET A 377 -5.48 -1.27 -20.47
CA MET A 377 -6.54 -1.69 -21.41
C MET A 377 -6.15 -2.96 -22.16
N THR A 378 -4.88 -3.05 -22.59
CA THR A 378 -4.36 -4.25 -23.27
C THR A 378 -4.45 -5.47 -22.36
N PHE A 379 -4.06 -5.35 -21.09
CA PHE A 379 -4.17 -6.45 -20.13
C PHE A 379 -5.62 -6.87 -19.92
N LEU A 380 -6.53 -5.93 -19.70
CA LEU A 380 -7.94 -6.23 -19.48
C LEU A 380 -8.60 -6.90 -20.71
N SER A 381 -8.15 -6.56 -21.92
CA SER A 381 -8.68 -7.13 -23.16
C SER A 381 -8.11 -8.51 -23.47
N GLU A 382 -6.82 -8.75 -23.22
CA GLU A 382 -6.10 -9.94 -23.71
C GLU A 382 -5.88 -11.02 -22.64
N LEU A 383 -5.75 -10.66 -21.36
CA LEU A 383 -5.55 -11.62 -20.27
C LEU A 383 -6.86 -12.24 -19.84
#